data_2617b616fc1bb6aa8d7f3d211d214baa
#
_entry.id   2617b616fc1bb6aa8d7f3d211d214baa
#
_cell.length_a   1.000
_cell.length_b   1.000
_cell.length_c   1.000
_cell.angle_alpha   90.00
_cell.angle_beta   90.00
_cell.angle_gamma   90.00
#
_symmetry.space_group_name_H-M   'P 1'
#
loop_
_entity.id
_entity.type
_entity.pdbx_description
1 polymer ?
#
loop_
_entity_poly.entity_id
_entity_poly.type
_entity_poly.pdbx_seq_one_letter_code
_entity_poly.pdbx_strand_id
1 'polypeptide(L)'
;MGRSRVVIPEVVRVPLSEGDYIDVKRDLNAGEYFDLLTVMAERRKFAKILAYLVGWSFVGQDEHPIPYALDDPEDARRDTIGALDKGTLRELVAAIDKHEAAQDQALAKKKATLPVTDGALVSAAT
;
A
#
# COMPACT_ATOMS: atom_id res chain seq x y z
N MET A 1 -17.77 -18.63 -14.96
CA MET A 1 -17.38 -18.40 -13.55
C MET A 1 -16.59 -17.11 -13.44
N GLY A 2 -17.00 -16.21 -12.58
CA GLY A 2 -16.32 -14.93 -12.39
C GLY A 2 -15.09 -15.07 -11.49
N ARG A 3 -14.24 -14.04 -11.51
CA ARG A 3 -13.11 -13.98 -10.60
C ARG A 3 -13.57 -13.62 -9.20
N SER A 4 -12.76 -13.96 -8.20
CA SER A 4 -13.01 -13.50 -6.84
C SER A 4 -12.93 -11.98 -6.79
N ARG A 5 -13.86 -11.36 -6.09
CA ARG A 5 -13.89 -9.90 -5.92
C ARG A 5 -13.57 -9.50 -4.49
N VAL A 6 -13.12 -10.44 -3.69
CA VAL A 6 -12.69 -10.19 -2.32
C VAL A 6 -11.17 -10.20 -2.29
N VAL A 7 -10.58 -9.19 -1.65
CA VAL A 7 -9.14 -9.11 -1.50
C VAL A 7 -8.68 -10.17 -0.52
N ILE A 8 -7.72 -11.00 -0.94
CA ILE A 8 -7.09 -11.97 -0.06
C ILE A 8 -5.94 -11.25 0.64
N PRO A 9 -5.93 -11.21 1.98
CA PRO A 9 -4.85 -10.56 2.70
C PRO A 9 -3.50 -11.18 2.34
N GLU A 10 -2.59 -10.33 1.89
CA GLU A 10 -1.26 -10.74 1.48
C GLU A 10 -0.29 -9.61 1.76
N VAL A 11 0.90 -9.95 2.24
CA VAL A 11 1.96 -8.98 2.55
C VAL A 11 3.08 -9.13 1.54
N VAL A 12 3.57 -8.01 1.04
CA VAL A 12 4.65 -7.97 0.07
C VAL A 12 5.81 -7.19 0.67
N ARG A 13 7.02 -7.69 0.51
CA ARG A 13 8.23 -6.99 0.96
C ARG A 13 8.74 -6.08 -0.14
N VAL A 14 8.92 -4.81 0.19
CA VAL A 14 9.41 -3.79 -0.74
C VAL A 14 10.79 -3.35 -0.28
N PRO A 15 11.83 -3.53 -1.10
CA PRO A 15 13.17 -3.10 -0.74
C PRO A 15 13.30 -1.58 -0.79
N LEU A 16 14.08 -1.04 0.13
CA LEU A 16 14.42 0.37 0.20
C LEU A 16 15.93 0.54 0.02
N SER A 17 16.42 1.76 0.22
CA SER A 17 17.85 2.04 0.16
C SER A 17 18.57 1.40 1.34
N GLU A 18 19.88 1.24 1.20
CA GLU A 18 20.80 0.81 2.28
C GLU A 18 20.43 -0.54 2.89
N GLY A 19 19.81 -1.42 2.11
CA GLY A 19 19.46 -2.76 2.56
C GLY A 19 18.21 -2.84 3.43
N ASP A 20 17.55 -1.73 3.67
CA ASP A 20 16.30 -1.73 4.41
C ASP A 20 15.13 -2.20 3.55
N TYR A 21 14.03 -2.53 4.21
CA TYR A 21 12.81 -2.92 3.54
C TYR A 21 11.60 -2.55 4.37
N ILE A 22 10.45 -2.54 3.72
CA ILE A 22 9.16 -2.44 4.40
C ILE A 22 8.29 -3.60 3.93
N ASP A 23 7.38 -4.01 4.80
CA ASP A 23 6.36 -4.99 4.47
C ASP A 23 5.04 -4.23 4.38
N VAL A 24 4.34 -4.40 3.26
CA VAL A 24 3.11 -3.67 2.99
C VAL A 24 2.02 -4.64 2.54
N LYS A 25 0.77 -4.24 2.73
CA LYS A 25 -0.35 -4.98 2.15
C LYS A 25 -0.22 -4.94 0.65
N ARG A 26 -0.46 -6.07 0.00
CA ARG A 26 -0.43 -6.11 -1.46
C ARG A 26 -1.51 -5.20 -2.04
N ASP A 27 -2.72 -5.33 -1.54
CA ASP A 27 -3.87 -4.53 -1.96
C ASP A 27 -4.66 -4.09 -0.75
N LEU A 28 -5.32 -2.94 -0.88
CA LEU A 28 -6.32 -2.51 0.10
C LEU A 28 -7.67 -3.11 -0.30
N ASN A 29 -8.49 -3.46 0.70
CA ASN A 29 -9.86 -3.81 0.41
C ASN A 29 -10.69 -2.53 0.20
N ALA A 30 -11.95 -2.70 -0.21
CA ALA A 30 -12.80 -1.56 -0.55
C ALA A 30 -13.03 -0.62 0.64
N GLY A 31 -13.16 -1.18 1.86
CA GLY A 31 -13.36 -0.36 3.06
C GLY A 31 -12.15 0.50 3.35
N GLU A 32 -10.96 -0.10 3.31
CA GLU A 32 -9.70 0.61 3.53
C GLU A 32 -9.49 1.70 2.47
N TYR A 33 -9.77 1.37 1.23
CA TYR A 33 -9.64 2.32 0.12
C TYR A 33 -10.62 3.49 0.28
N PHE A 34 -11.87 3.21 0.64
CA PHE A 34 -12.87 4.23 0.87
C PHE A 34 -12.46 5.18 2.00
N ASP A 35 -11.97 4.61 3.11
CA ASP A 35 -11.50 5.41 4.23
C ASP A 35 -10.37 6.36 3.80
N LEU A 36 -9.46 5.85 2.95
CA LEU A 36 -8.37 6.66 2.43
C LEU A 36 -8.88 7.83 1.58
N LEU A 37 -9.92 7.60 0.78
CA LEU A 37 -10.50 8.65 -0.06
C LEU A 37 -11.19 9.76 0.74
N THR A 38 -11.63 9.46 1.96
CA THR A 38 -12.30 10.45 2.82
C THR A 38 -11.31 11.35 3.56
N VAL A 39 -10.03 11.02 3.50
CA VAL A 39 -9.00 11.85 4.15
C VAL A 39 -8.71 13.09 3.30
N MET A 40 -8.50 14.22 3.95
CA MET A 40 -8.14 15.46 3.26
C MET A 40 -6.87 15.24 2.41
N ALA A 41 -6.84 15.88 1.25
CA ALA A 41 -5.76 15.67 0.27
C ALA A 41 -4.36 15.84 0.87
N GLU A 42 -4.17 16.86 1.70
CA GLU A 42 -2.87 17.16 2.30
C GLU A 42 -2.41 16.11 3.31
N ARG A 43 -3.32 15.27 3.81
CA ARG A 43 -3.01 14.21 4.75
C ARG A 43 -3.02 12.83 4.12
N ARG A 44 -3.39 12.74 2.85
CA ARG A 44 -3.63 11.45 2.21
C ARG A 44 -2.37 10.60 2.09
N LYS A 45 -1.22 11.22 1.84
CA LYS A 45 0.02 10.46 1.73
C LYS A 45 0.39 9.77 3.03
N PHE A 46 0.23 10.46 4.16
CA PHE A 46 0.50 9.87 5.46
C PHE A 46 -0.53 8.78 5.78
N ALA A 47 -1.80 9.05 5.49
CA ALA A 47 -2.87 8.08 5.69
C ALA A 47 -2.64 6.82 4.84
N LYS A 48 -2.09 6.98 3.64
CA LYS A 48 -1.74 5.85 2.78
C LYS A 48 -0.66 4.98 3.41
N ILE A 49 0.34 5.60 4.04
CA ILE A 49 1.36 4.83 4.77
C ILE A 49 0.68 4.00 5.85
N LEU A 50 -0.18 4.61 6.65
CA LEU A 50 -0.89 3.90 7.72
C LEU A 50 -1.75 2.76 7.18
N ALA A 51 -2.34 2.93 6.00
CA ALA A 51 -3.20 1.91 5.40
C ALA A 51 -2.42 0.70 4.89
N TYR A 52 -1.26 0.93 4.28
CA TYR A 52 -0.48 -0.13 3.64
C TYR A 52 0.57 -0.77 4.53
N LEU A 53 1.21 0.00 5.41
CA LEU A 53 2.40 -0.45 6.12
C LEU A 53 2.07 -1.51 7.17
N VAL A 54 2.78 -2.65 7.11
CA VAL A 54 2.63 -3.75 8.05
C VAL A 54 3.85 -3.86 8.98
N GLY A 55 5.04 -3.58 8.44
CA GLY A 55 6.27 -3.68 9.21
C GLY A 55 7.45 -3.13 8.45
N TRP A 56 8.61 -3.12 9.09
CA TRP A 56 9.85 -2.62 8.50
C TRP A 56 11.09 -3.23 9.15
N SER A 57 12.24 -2.98 8.53
CA SER A 57 13.54 -3.41 9.06
C SER A 57 14.27 -2.29 9.81
N PHE A 58 13.63 -1.15 10.02
CA PHE A 58 14.31 0.02 10.57
C PHE A 58 14.82 -0.19 11.99
N VAL A 59 15.98 0.39 12.26
CA VAL A 59 16.59 0.40 13.59
C VAL A 59 16.74 1.84 14.06
N GLY A 60 16.76 2.02 15.37
CA GLY A 60 16.99 3.32 15.99
C GLY A 60 18.46 3.64 16.11
N GLN A 61 18.76 4.74 16.81
CA GLN A 61 20.14 5.19 17.02
C GLN A 61 21.00 4.17 17.77
N ASP A 62 20.37 3.35 18.59
CA ASP A 62 21.04 2.31 19.37
C ASP A 62 21.12 0.98 18.61
N GLU A 63 20.78 1.00 17.33
CA GLU A 63 20.74 -0.19 16.47
C GLU A 63 19.75 -1.26 16.90
N HIS A 64 18.82 -0.92 17.79
CA HIS A 64 17.73 -1.82 18.13
C HIS A 64 16.57 -1.61 17.16
N PRO A 65 15.84 -2.68 16.82
CA PRO A 65 14.68 -2.54 15.92
C PRO A 65 13.67 -1.56 16.49
N ILE A 66 13.14 -0.71 15.61
CA ILE A 66 12.02 0.18 15.97
C ILE A 66 10.75 -0.64 15.86
N PRO A 67 10.01 -0.84 16.94
CA PRO A 67 8.80 -1.66 16.88
C PRO A 67 7.71 -0.97 16.07
N TYR A 68 7.05 -1.75 15.21
CA TYR A 68 5.88 -1.30 14.49
C TYR A 68 4.93 -2.48 14.36
N ALA A 69 3.76 -2.36 14.96
CA ALA A 69 2.77 -3.44 14.92
C ALA A 69 1.46 -2.92 14.36
N LEU A 70 0.94 -3.62 13.36
CA LEU A 70 -0.32 -3.26 12.73
C LEU A 70 -1.49 -3.27 13.72
N ASP A 71 -1.37 -4.09 14.76
CA ASP A 71 -2.40 -4.20 15.81
C ASP A 71 -2.43 -3.02 16.77
N ASP A 72 -1.37 -2.21 16.78
CA ASP A 72 -1.32 -1.04 17.64
C ASP A 72 -2.35 0.00 17.20
N PRO A 73 -2.87 0.80 18.14
CA PRO A 73 -3.79 1.88 17.79
C PRO A 73 -3.17 2.81 16.73
N GLU A 74 -4.03 3.39 15.90
CA GLU A 74 -3.58 4.27 14.83
C GLU A 74 -2.72 5.42 15.35
N ASP A 75 -3.08 6.01 16.49
CA ASP A 75 -2.32 7.11 17.08
C ASP A 75 -0.89 6.69 17.42
N ALA A 76 -0.73 5.50 17.99
CA ALA A 76 0.58 4.97 18.34
C ALA A 76 1.42 4.71 17.08
N ARG A 77 0.82 4.14 16.04
CA ARG A 77 1.50 3.90 14.77
C ARG A 77 1.90 5.22 14.10
N ARG A 78 1.03 6.21 14.16
CA ARG A 78 1.30 7.54 13.62
C ARG A 78 2.50 8.19 14.31
N ASP A 79 2.57 8.08 15.63
CA ASP A 79 3.69 8.62 16.41
C ASP A 79 4.99 7.92 16.05
N THR A 80 4.96 6.61 15.88
CA THR A 80 6.14 5.83 15.51
C THR A 80 6.67 6.27 14.15
N ILE A 81 5.79 6.39 13.16
CA ILE A 81 6.17 6.85 11.83
C ILE A 81 6.66 8.30 11.88
N GLY A 82 5.99 9.13 12.67
CA GLY A 82 6.34 10.55 12.80
C GLY A 82 7.70 10.78 13.44
N ALA A 83 8.24 9.80 14.16
CA ALA A 83 9.57 9.88 14.76
C ALA A 83 10.70 9.57 13.79
N LEU A 84 10.40 9.05 12.60
CA LEU A 84 11.41 8.78 11.58
C LEU A 84 11.96 10.10 11.02
N ASP A 85 13.17 10.04 10.47
CA ASP A 85 13.72 11.22 9.81
C ASP A 85 12.94 11.51 8.51
N LYS A 86 13.06 12.75 8.06
CA LYS A 86 12.31 13.23 6.90
C LYS A 86 12.65 12.46 5.62
N GLY A 87 13.92 12.10 5.45
CA GLY A 87 14.37 11.36 4.27
C GLY A 87 13.75 9.97 4.23
N THR A 88 13.70 9.30 5.39
CA THR A 88 13.06 7.98 5.50
C THR A 88 11.56 8.07 5.20
N LEU A 89 10.90 9.10 5.73
CA LEU A 89 9.47 9.29 5.45
C LEU A 89 9.22 9.48 3.95
N ARG A 90 10.04 10.29 3.30
CA ARG A 90 9.94 10.50 1.85
C ARG A 90 10.12 9.20 1.08
N GLU A 91 11.05 8.38 1.52
CA GLU A 91 11.29 7.09 0.89
C GLU A 91 10.10 6.16 1.07
N LEU A 92 9.48 6.15 2.25
CA LEU A 92 8.26 5.39 2.50
C LEU A 92 7.14 5.81 1.56
N VAL A 93 6.91 7.12 1.46
CA VAL A 93 5.86 7.65 0.59
C VAL A 93 6.09 7.22 -0.85
N ALA A 94 7.33 7.38 -1.34
CA ALA A 94 7.66 7.02 -2.71
C ALA A 94 7.50 5.52 -2.97
N ALA A 95 7.94 4.70 -2.02
CA ALA A 95 7.86 3.24 -2.17
C ALA A 95 6.41 2.76 -2.20
N ILE A 96 5.57 3.30 -1.34
CA ILE A 96 4.16 2.92 -1.27
C ILE A 96 3.40 3.41 -2.51
N ASP A 97 3.67 4.64 -2.95
CA ASP A 97 3.06 5.16 -4.18
C ASP A 97 3.43 4.29 -5.39
N LYS A 98 4.70 3.89 -5.47
CA LYS A 98 5.17 3.02 -6.55
C LYS A 98 4.51 1.64 -6.48
N HIS A 99 4.39 1.09 -5.28
CA HIS A 99 3.74 -0.20 -5.08
C HIS A 99 2.27 -0.14 -5.52
N GLU A 100 1.55 0.89 -5.11
CA GLU A 100 0.15 1.07 -5.49
C GLU A 100 0.01 1.20 -7.00
N ALA A 101 0.86 2.02 -7.62
CA ALA A 101 0.83 2.18 -9.07
C ALA A 101 1.08 0.87 -9.80
N ALA A 102 2.02 0.06 -9.30
CA ALA A 102 2.32 -1.24 -9.89
C ALA A 102 1.13 -2.20 -9.78
N GLN A 103 0.43 -2.18 -8.64
CA GLN A 103 -0.76 -3.01 -8.47
C GLN A 103 -1.90 -2.56 -9.38
N ASP A 104 -2.10 -1.26 -9.51
CA ASP A 104 -3.12 -0.71 -10.41
C ASP A 104 -2.82 -1.07 -11.86
N GLN A 105 -1.55 -1.00 -12.28
CA GLN A 105 -1.15 -1.39 -13.62
C GLN A 105 -1.34 -2.88 -13.86
N ALA A 106 -1.01 -3.71 -12.88
CA ALA A 106 -1.20 -5.15 -12.98
C ALA A 106 -2.68 -5.49 -13.12
N LEU A 107 -3.54 -4.80 -12.39
CA LEU A 107 -4.98 -4.99 -12.47
C LEU A 107 -5.52 -4.55 -13.84
N ALA A 108 -5.09 -3.40 -14.32
CA ALA A 108 -5.50 -2.90 -15.63
C ALA A 108 -5.04 -3.83 -16.76
N LYS A 109 -3.81 -4.31 -16.67
CA LYS A 109 -3.26 -5.25 -17.65
C LYS A 109 -4.02 -6.57 -17.63
N LYS A 110 -4.36 -7.06 -16.43
CA LYS A 110 -5.14 -8.28 -16.29
C LYS A 110 -6.53 -8.13 -16.92
N LYS A 111 -7.18 -6.98 -16.72
CA LYS A 111 -8.46 -6.69 -17.34
C LYS A 111 -8.34 -6.64 -18.87
N ALA A 112 -7.28 -6.04 -19.37
CA ALA A 112 -7.06 -5.92 -20.81
C ALA A 112 -6.84 -7.27 -21.47
N THR A 113 -6.33 -8.27 -20.75
CA THR A 113 -6.08 -9.61 -21.29
C THR A 113 -7.24 -10.57 -21.12
N LEU A 114 -8.30 -10.16 -20.41
CA LEU A 114 -9.49 -11.00 -20.24
C LEU A 114 -10.23 -11.10 -21.58
N PRO A 115 -10.74 -12.29 -21.94
CA PRO A 115 -11.51 -12.42 -23.16
C PRO A 115 -12.76 -11.55 -23.11
N VAL A 116 -13.02 -10.82 -24.19
CA VAL A 116 -14.22 -10.02 -24.32
C VAL A 116 -15.29 -10.94 -24.90
N THR A 117 -16.25 -11.24 -24.10
CA THR A 117 -17.38 -12.00 -24.57
C THR A 117 -18.42 -11.02 -25.02
N ASP A 118 -18.57 -10.72 -26.03
CA ASP A 118 -19.28 -9.95 -26.44
C ASP A 118 -19.48 -8.84 -26.53
N GLY A 119 -19.21 -9.01 -26.67
CA GLY A 119 -19.23 -8.15 -26.79
C GLY A 119 -18.99 -7.44 -26.52
N ALA A 120 -18.79 -7.77 -26.74
CA ALA A 120 -18.57 -7.06 -26.48
C ALA A 120 -18.07 -6.41 -26.41
N LEU A 121 -17.95 -6.73 -26.79
CA LEU A 121 -17.63 -6.07 -26.77
C LEU A 121 -17.52 -5.19 -26.59
N VAL A 122 -17.69 -5.35 -26.70
CA VAL A 122 -17.83 -4.54 -26.50
C VAL A 122 -17.62 -3.64 -26.24
N SER A 123 -17.63 -3.85 -26.25
CA SER A 123 -17.64 -2.99 -26.04
C SER A 123 -17.28 -2.27 -25.85
N ALA A 124 -17.10 -2.61 -25.96
CA ALA A 124 -16.93 -1.96 -25.71
C ALA A 124 -16.57 -1.29 -25.53
N ALA A 125 -16.47 -1.64 -25.63
CA ALA A 125 -16.43 -1.01 -25.50
C ALA A 125 -16.48 -0.29 -25.36
N THR A 126 -16.78 -0.43 -25.33
CA THR A 126 -17.12 0.36 -25.54
C THR A 126 -17.29 1.14 -25.42
#